data_10d3e576b3a67bcf52ce47d82e8f052b
#
_entry.id   10d3e576b3a67bcf52ce47d82e8f052b
#
_cell.length_a   1.000
_cell.length_b   1.000
_cell.length_c   1.000
_cell.angle_alpha   90.00
_cell.angle_beta   90.00
_cell.angle_gamma   90.00
#
_symmetry.space_group_name_H-M   'P 1'
#
loop_
_entity.id
_entity.type
_entity.pdbx_description
1 polymer ?
#
loop_
_entity_poly.entity_id
_entity_poly.type
_entity_poly.pdbx_seq_one_letter_code
_entity_poly.pdbx_strand_id
1 'polypeptide(L)'
;MAGHRKDPRGSMRLSQFLMPTLRENPSEAQIVSHRLMLRAGMIRQSSAGIYTWLPLGFRVLKRIEQIVREEQDAAGCQEMLMPTIQPAELWRESGRYDDYGKEMLRIRDRHDREMLYGPTNEELITDIFRNAVRSYKELPKLLYHIQWKFRDEVRPRFGVMRGREFLMKDSYSFDIDAAAALR
;
A
#
# COMPACT_ATOMS: atom_id res chain seq x y z
N MET A 1 14.68 -1.75 -42.01
CA MET A 1 14.46 -1.84 -40.54
C MET A 1 15.38 -0.83 -39.87
N ALA A 2 14.87 0.32 -39.43
CA ALA A 2 15.68 1.34 -38.79
C ALA A 2 15.94 0.95 -37.34
N GLY A 3 17.18 0.60 -37.03
CA GLY A 3 17.59 0.24 -35.67
C GLY A 3 17.36 1.40 -34.70
N HIS A 4 16.54 1.21 -33.68
CA HIS A 4 16.35 2.15 -32.60
C HIS A 4 17.65 2.25 -31.78
N ARG A 5 18.44 3.28 -32.04
CA ARG A 5 19.56 3.64 -31.14
C ARG A 5 18.93 4.06 -29.79
N LYS A 6 19.12 3.25 -28.75
CA LYS A 6 18.83 3.66 -27.37
C LYS A 6 19.78 4.82 -27.04
N ASP A 7 19.22 5.95 -26.58
CA ASP A 7 20.06 7.01 -25.97
C ASP A 7 20.80 6.39 -24.78
N PRO A 8 22.13 6.49 -24.73
CA PRO A 8 22.92 5.91 -23.64
C PRO A 8 22.60 6.51 -22.27
N ARG A 9 21.85 7.62 -22.20
CA ARG A 9 21.37 8.25 -20.96
C ARG A 9 20.03 7.73 -20.48
N GLY A 10 19.46 6.70 -21.13
CA GLY A 10 18.18 6.11 -20.74
C GLY A 10 16.95 7.03 -20.93
N SER A 11 17.08 8.11 -21.73
CA SER A 11 15.94 9.00 -22.01
C SER A 11 14.91 8.27 -22.88
N MET A 12 13.65 8.32 -22.44
CA MET A 12 12.52 7.79 -23.18
C MET A 12 11.86 8.92 -23.99
N ARG A 13 11.66 8.69 -25.30
CA ARG A 13 10.93 9.66 -26.13
C ARG A 13 9.47 9.71 -25.70
N LEU A 14 8.92 10.92 -25.58
CA LEU A 14 7.51 11.12 -25.19
C LEU A 14 6.54 10.38 -26.14
N SER A 15 6.87 10.32 -27.45
CA SER A 15 6.09 9.56 -28.44
C SER A 15 6.02 8.05 -28.20
N GLN A 16 6.86 7.52 -27.34
CA GLN A 16 6.92 6.11 -26.97
C GLN A 16 6.41 5.87 -25.54
N PHE A 17 6.08 6.93 -24.82
CA PHE A 17 5.62 6.86 -23.44
C PHE A 17 4.10 6.74 -23.41
N LEU A 18 3.59 5.68 -22.73
CA LEU A 18 2.16 5.50 -22.56
C LEU A 18 1.60 6.58 -21.62
N MET A 19 1.03 7.62 -22.20
CA MET A 19 0.41 8.74 -21.49
C MET A 19 -0.90 9.13 -22.17
N PRO A 20 -1.97 8.32 -21.99
CA PRO A 20 -3.25 8.54 -22.65
C PRO A 20 -4.02 9.68 -21.97
N THR A 21 -3.77 10.91 -22.41
CA THR A 21 -4.45 12.10 -21.89
C THR A 21 -5.90 12.19 -22.37
N LEU A 22 -6.75 12.85 -21.57
CA LEU A 22 -8.14 13.13 -21.91
C LEU A 22 -8.34 14.65 -22.08
N ARG A 23 -9.12 15.04 -23.11
CA ARG A 23 -9.48 16.45 -23.34
C ARG A 23 -10.55 16.91 -22.37
N GLU A 24 -11.54 16.07 -22.13
CA GLU A 24 -12.71 16.40 -21.32
C GLU A 24 -12.55 15.92 -19.87
N ASN A 25 -13.35 16.49 -18.99
CA ASN A 25 -13.42 16.04 -17.61
C ASN A 25 -14.26 14.78 -17.52
N PRO A 26 -13.74 13.68 -16.95
CA PRO A 26 -14.56 12.50 -16.67
C PRO A 26 -15.71 12.83 -15.72
N SER A 27 -16.92 12.40 -16.06
CA SER A 27 -18.14 12.70 -15.29
C SER A 27 -18.10 12.15 -13.87
N GLU A 28 -17.40 11.03 -13.66
CA GLU A 28 -17.24 10.36 -12.37
C GLU A 28 -16.28 11.10 -11.42
N ALA A 29 -15.47 12.04 -11.92
CA ALA A 29 -14.45 12.72 -11.15
C ALA A 29 -14.95 14.06 -10.57
N GLN A 30 -15.43 14.02 -9.34
CA GLN A 30 -16.00 15.19 -8.66
C GLN A 30 -14.94 16.19 -8.17
N ILE A 31 -13.80 15.72 -7.66
CA ILE A 31 -12.73 16.58 -7.14
C ILE A 31 -11.64 16.86 -8.16
N VAL A 32 -10.96 18.00 -7.98
CA VAL A 32 -9.93 18.49 -8.93
C VAL A 32 -8.78 17.51 -9.10
N SER A 33 -8.23 16.96 -8.01
CA SER A 33 -7.12 16.02 -8.06
C SER A 33 -7.46 14.76 -8.86
N HIS A 34 -8.63 14.16 -8.64
CA HIS A 34 -9.08 13.00 -9.39
C HIS A 34 -9.23 13.30 -10.89
N ARG A 35 -9.86 14.44 -11.22
CA ARG A 35 -9.99 14.89 -12.62
C ARG A 35 -8.64 15.06 -13.31
N LEU A 36 -7.71 15.74 -12.64
CA LEU A 36 -6.38 15.99 -13.20
C LEU A 36 -5.58 14.71 -13.38
N MET A 37 -5.63 13.77 -12.42
CA MET A 37 -4.95 12.49 -12.54
C MET A 37 -5.48 11.65 -13.72
N LEU A 38 -6.80 11.60 -13.90
CA LEU A 38 -7.42 10.90 -15.05
C LEU A 38 -7.06 11.57 -16.37
N ARG A 39 -7.17 12.92 -16.43
CA ARG A 39 -6.87 13.69 -17.64
C ARG A 39 -5.41 13.63 -18.04
N ALA A 40 -4.51 13.66 -17.09
CA ALA A 40 -3.07 13.53 -17.35
C ALA A 40 -2.63 12.11 -17.73
N GLY A 41 -3.53 11.13 -17.74
CA GLY A 41 -3.19 9.74 -18.01
C GLY A 41 -2.29 9.14 -16.93
N MET A 42 -2.48 9.53 -15.68
CA MET A 42 -1.75 8.97 -14.53
C MET A 42 -2.40 7.70 -13.98
N ILE A 43 -3.71 7.63 -14.04
CA ILE A 43 -4.51 6.51 -13.53
C ILE A 43 -5.65 6.15 -14.50
N ARG A 44 -6.16 4.92 -14.36
CA ARG A 44 -7.44 4.48 -14.93
C ARG A 44 -8.21 3.69 -13.87
N GLN A 45 -9.49 3.93 -13.78
CA GLN A 45 -10.36 3.18 -12.90
C GLN A 45 -10.62 1.79 -13.49
N SER A 46 -10.30 0.76 -12.72
CA SER A 46 -10.58 -0.65 -13.06
C SER A 46 -11.91 -1.11 -12.48
N SER A 47 -12.23 -0.65 -11.28
CA SER A 47 -13.48 -0.86 -10.58
C SER A 47 -13.67 0.27 -9.56
N ALA A 48 -14.83 0.37 -8.94
CA ALA A 48 -15.08 1.39 -7.92
C ALA A 48 -14.01 1.35 -6.83
N GLY A 49 -13.25 2.44 -6.67
CA GLY A 49 -12.16 2.56 -5.70
C GLY A 49 -10.92 1.71 -5.98
N ILE A 50 -10.79 1.13 -7.18
CA ILE A 50 -9.62 0.35 -7.61
C ILE A 50 -9.07 0.96 -8.89
N TYR A 51 -7.79 1.28 -8.91
CA TYR A 51 -7.15 2.03 -9.99
C TYR A 51 -5.91 1.34 -10.52
N THR A 52 -5.79 1.31 -11.84
CA THR A 52 -4.51 1.05 -12.50
C THR A 52 -3.67 2.31 -12.48
N TRP A 53 -2.45 2.23 -11.97
CA TRP A 53 -1.45 3.29 -12.05
C TRP A 53 -0.72 3.18 -13.39
N LEU A 54 -0.95 4.14 -14.27
CA LEU A 54 -0.27 4.22 -15.56
C LEU A 54 1.17 4.72 -15.39
N PRO A 55 2.06 4.60 -16.39
CA PRO A 55 3.48 4.86 -16.22
C PRO A 55 3.83 6.20 -15.58
N LEU A 56 3.14 7.29 -15.92
CA LEU A 56 3.37 8.60 -15.30
C LEU A 56 2.96 8.61 -13.82
N GLY A 57 1.75 8.13 -13.51
CA GLY A 57 1.24 8.06 -12.15
C GLY A 57 2.09 7.13 -11.27
N PHE A 58 2.50 5.99 -11.82
CA PHE A 58 3.36 5.06 -11.10
C PHE A 58 4.73 5.64 -10.76
N ARG A 59 5.32 6.45 -11.65
CA ARG A 59 6.57 7.19 -11.34
C ARG A 59 6.39 8.14 -10.15
N VAL A 60 5.27 8.85 -10.11
CA VAL A 60 4.96 9.74 -8.98
C VAL A 60 4.78 8.93 -7.70
N LEU A 61 4.01 7.83 -7.74
CA LEU A 61 3.82 6.94 -6.60
C LEU A 61 5.16 6.39 -6.07
N LYS A 62 6.03 5.93 -6.97
CA LYS A 62 7.38 5.44 -6.60
C LYS A 62 8.27 6.55 -6.00
N ARG A 63 8.12 7.81 -6.47
CA ARG A 63 8.86 8.92 -5.86
C ARG A 63 8.38 9.24 -4.45
N ILE A 64 7.06 9.20 -4.22
CA ILE A 64 6.47 9.36 -2.88
C ILE A 64 6.94 8.22 -1.97
N GLU A 65 6.87 6.98 -2.46
CA GLU A 65 7.36 5.80 -1.73
C GLU A 65 8.82 5.95 -1.33
N GLN A 66 9.67 6.46 -2.23
CA GLN A 66 11.07 6.68 -1.95
C GLN A 66 11.30 7.74 -0.87
N ILE A 67 10.57 8.86 -0.91
CA ILE A 67 10.64 9.91 0.11
C ILE A 67 10.23 9.35 1.47
N VAL A 68 9.14 8.60 1.52
CA VAL A 68 8.67 7.98 2.77
C VAL A 68 9.72 7.01 3.32
N ARG A 69 10.38 6.23 2.46
CA ARG A 69 11.46 5.30 2.86
C ARG A 69 12.65 6.06 3.45
N GLU A 70 13.10 7.13 2.78
CA GLU A 70 14.20 7.96 3.25
C GLU A 70 13.93 8.54 4.64
N GLU A 71 12.71 9.01 4.91
CA GLU A 71 12.31 9.56 6.22
C GLU A 71 12.23 8.46 7.31
N GLN A 72 11.71 7.27 6.97
CA GLN A 72 11.65 6.15 7.92
C GLN A 72 13.04 5.64 8.28
N ASP A 73 13.91 5.49 7.28
CA ASP A 73 15.30 5.05 7.48
C ASP A 73 16.09 6.09 8.31
N ALA A 74 15.90 7.39 8.05
CA ALA A 74 16.51 8.46 8.82
C ALA A 74 16.03 8.47 10.28
N ALA A 75 14.80 8.04 10.55
CA ALA A 75 14.26 7.85 11.90
C ALA A 75 14.75 6.55 12.58
N GLY A 76 15.59 5.75 11.91
CA GLY A 76 16.12 4.49 12.45
C GLY A 76 15.17 3.30 12.35
N CYS A 77 14.09 3.42 11.57
CA CYS A 77 13.18 2.32 11.32
C CYS A 77 13.78 1.32 10.33
N GLN A 78 13.44 0.04 10.47
CA GLN A 78 13.90 -1.03 9.60
C GLN A 78 12.77 -1.47 8.65
N GLU A 79 13.05 -1.44 7.35
CA GLU A 79 12.08 -1.90 6.35
C GLU A 79 11.97 -3.43 6.35
N MET A 80 10.75 -3.92 6.25
CA MET A 80 10.46 -5.33 6.02
C MET A 80 9.30 -5.47 5.04
N LEU A 81 9.03 -6.67 4.57
CA LEU A 81 7.89 -6.95 3.70
C LEU A 81 7.13 -8.16 4.26
N MET A 82 5.91 -7.91 4.71
CA MET A 82 4.99 -8.94 5.18
C MET A 82 4.04 -9.38 4.05
N PRO A 83 3.47 -10.60 4.10
CA PRO A 83 2.51 -11.05 3.09
C PRO A 83 1.22 -10.23 3.09
N THR A 84 0.58 -10.12 1.93
CA THR A 84 -0.75 -9.50 1.79
C THR A 84 -1.87 -10.43 2.24
N ILE A 85 -1.69 -11.73 2.03
CA ILE A 85 -2.63 -12.76 2.47
C ILE A 85 -2.24 -13.24 3.86
N GLN A 86 -3.18 -13.17 4.78
CA GLN A 86 -2.96 -13.45 6.19
C GLN A 86 -3.88 -14.60 6.67
N PRO A 87 -3.39 -15.47 7.59
CA PRO A 87 -4.23 -16.49 8.19
C PRO A 87 -5.34 -15.86 9.06
N ALA A 88 -6.55 -16.39 8.98
CA ALA A 88 -7.67 -15.91 9.79
C ALA A 88 -7.46 -16.16 11.30
N GLU A 89 -6.67 -17.17 11.65
CA GLU A 89 -6.39 -17.55 13.04
C GLU A 89 -5.76 -16.40 13.85
N LEU A 90 -4.81 -15.66 13.28
CA LEU A 90 -4.18 -14.51 13.94
C LEU A 90 -5.20 -13.42 14.29
N TRP A 91 -6.15 -13.19 13.40
CA TRP A 91 -7.21 -12.20 13.58
C TRP A 91 -8.29 -12.66 14.57
N ARG A 92 -8.50 -13.98 14.68
CA ARG A 92 -9.36 -14.56 15.72
C ARG A 92 -8.70 -14.47 17.09
N GLU A 93 -7.39 -14.69 17.18
CA GLU A 93 -6.61 -14.54 18.41
C GLU A 93 -6.72 -13.11 18.97
N SER A 94 -6.67 -12.09 18.12
CA SER A 94 -6.84 -10.68 18.53
C SER A 94 -8.31 -10.29 18.77
N GLY A 95 -9.28 -11.12 18.38
CA GLY A 95 -10.71 -10.81 18.41
C GLY A 95 -11.19 -9.93 17.27
N ARG A 96 -10.28 -9.45 16.39
CA ARG A 96 -10.61 -8.48 15.33
C ARG A 96 -11.21 -9.12 14.07
N TYR A 97 -11.21 -10.45 13.94
CA TYR A 97 -11.74 -11.12 12.75
C TYR A 97 -13.20 -10.78 12.48
N ASP A 98 -14.03 -10.77 13.53
CA ASP A 98 -15.44 -10.43 13.42
C ASP A 98 -15.68 -8.92 13.57
N ASP A 99 -14.97 -8.27 14.49
CA ASP A 99 -15.11 -6.85 14.79
C ASP A 99 -14.75 -5.94 13.61
N TYR A 100 -13.81 -6.35 12.74
CA TYR A 100 -13.45 -5.59 11.54
C TYR A 100 -14.59 -5.47 10.53
N GLY A 101 -15.57 -6.37 10.61
CA GLY A 101 -16.79 -6.30 9.84
C GLY A 101 -16.63 -6.63 8.35
N LYS A 102 -17.49 -5.99 7.54
CA LYS A 102 -17.61 -6.29 6.10
C LYS A 102 -16.49 -5.69 5.24
N GLU A 103 -15.71 -4.79 5.77
CA GLU A 103 -14.58 -4.18 5.03
C GLU A 103 -13.40 -5.15 4.85
N MET A 104 -13.35 -6.22 5.64
CA MET A 104 -12.36 -7.27 5.49
C MET A 104 -12.71 -8.19 4.32
N LEU A 105 -11.80 -8.30 3.35
CA LEU A 105 -11.92 -9.27 2.27
C LEU A 105 -11.49 -10.65 2.76
N ARG A 106 -12.48 -11.50 3.06
CA ARG A 106 -12.26 -12.88 3.48
C ARG A 106 -12.17 -13.79 2.27
N ILE A 107 -11.21 -14.70 2.30
CA ILE A 107 -10.94 -15.64 1.21
C ILE A 107 -10.73 -17.05 1.76
N ARG A 108 -10.90 -18.05 0.91
CA ARG A 108 -10.53 -19.44 1.20
C ARG A 108 -9.57 -19.92 0.12
N ASP A 109 -8.56 -20.65 0.53
CA ASP A 109 -7.66 -21.29 -0.42
C ASP A 109 -8.25 -22.61 -0.96
N ARG A 110 -7.52 -23.29 -1.84
CA ARG A 110 -7.95 -24.57 -2.43
C ARG A 110 -8.09 -25.71 -1.41
N HIS A 111 -7.56 -25.54 -0.21
CA HIS A 111 -7.65 -26.51 0.90
C HIS A 111 -8.68 -26.07 1.95
N ASP A 112 -9.54 -25.12 1.58
CA ASP A 112 -10.60 -24.55 2.42
C ASP A 112 -10.09 -23.86 3.70
N ARG A 113 -8.81 -23.45 3.71
CA ARG A 113 -8.26 -22.67 4.82
C ARG A 113 -8.76 -21.23 4.73
N GLU A 114 -9.26 -20.73 5.84
CA GLU A 114 -9.74 -19.36 5.94
C GLU A 114 -8.58 -18.38 6.04
N MET A 115 -8.61 -17.41 5.17
CA MET A 115 -7.60 -16.37 5.05
C MET A 115 -8.27 -15.03 4.79
N LEU A 116 -7.50 -13.96 4.81
CA LEU A 116 -7.98 -12.64 4.44
C LEU A 116 -6.91 -11.86 3.67
N TYR A 117 -7.33 -10.92 2.87
CA TYR A 117 -6.44 -9.91 2.33
C TYR A 117 -6.24 -8.83 3.40
N GLY A 118 -5.00 -8.61 3.84
CA GLY A 118 -4.68 -7.75 4.98
C GLY A 118 -5.13 -6.29 4.79
N PRO A 119 -6.11 -5.83 5.58
CA PRO A 119 -6.47 -4.41 5.61
C PRO A 119 -5.46 -3.57 6.41
N THR A 120 -4.69 -4.23 7.26
CA THR A 120 -3.60 -3.74 8.11
C THR A 120 -2.77 -4.92 8.60
N ASN A 121 -1.71 -4.73 9.38
CA ASN A 121 -0.77 -5.81 9.71
C ASN A 121 -0.41 -5.91 11.21
N GLU A 122 -1.18 -5.34 12.12
CA GLU A 122 -0.89 -5.38 13.57
C GLU A 122 -0.78 -6.82 14.08
N GLU A 123 -1.67 -7.70 13.66
CA GLU A 123 -1.65 -9.11 14.06
C GLU A 123 -0.38 -9.79 13.58
N LEU A 124 -0.04 -9.58 12.32
CA LEU A 124 1.08 -10.25 11.69
C LEU A 124 2.42 -9.77 12.25
N ILE A 125 2.60 -8.45 12.43
CA ILE A 125 3.84 -7.91 13.00
C ILE A 125 4.00 -8.29 14.47
N THR A 126 2.90 -8.39 15.22
CA THR A 126 2.93 -8.82 16.63
C THR A 126 3.33 -10.29 16.72
N ASP A 127 2.83 -11.14 15.83
CA ASP A 127 3.25 -12.54 15.78
C ASP A 127 4.74 -12.68 15.42
N ILE A 128 5.22 -11.92 14.45
CA ILE A 128 6.65 -11.90 14.10
C ILE A 128 7.48 -11.45 15.30
N PHE A 129 7.09 -10.36 15.97
CA PHE A 129 7.78 -9.86 17.16
C PHE A 129 7.82 -10.90 18.28
N ARG A 130 6.69 -11.50 18.60
CA ARG A 130 6.55 -12.55 19.63
C ARG A 130 7.48 -13.74 19.39
N ASN A 131 7.68 -14.10 18.13
CA ASN A 131 8.49 -15.25 17.76
C ASN A 131 9.98 -14.92 17.57
N ALA A 132 10.34 -13.68 17.22
CA ALA A 132 11.70 -13.26 16.90
C ALA A 132 12.45 -12.67 18.12
N VAL A 133 11.78 -11.84 18.94
CA VAL A 133 12.41 -11.14 20.06
C VAL A 133 12.37 -11.99 21.32
N ARG A 134 13.54 -12.22 21.91
CA ARG A 134 13.70 -13.12 23.08
C ARG A 134 14.02 -12.39 24.38
N SER A 135 14.42 -11.13 24.30
CA SER A 135 14.85 -10.35 25.47
C SER A 135 14.42 -8.88 25.35
N TYR A 136 14.02 -8.30 26.47
CA TYR A 136 13.75 -6.86 26.55
C TYR A 136 14.98 -6.01 26.19
N LYS A 137 16.20 -6.57 26.27
CA LYS A 137 17.44 -5.90 25.88
C LYS A 137 17.55 -5.65 24.37
N GLU A 138 16.71 -6.29 23.59
CA GLU A 138 16.64 -6.11 22.13
C GLU A 138 15.75 -4.92 21.74
N LEU A 139 15.04 -4.33 22.69
CA LEU A 139 14.17 -3.16 22.50
C LEU A 139 14.94 -1.85 22.52
N PRO A 140 14.48 -0.79 21.83
CA PRO A 140 13.28 -0.77 21.02
C PRO A 140 13.46 -1.48 19.68
N LYS A 141 12.33 -1.87 19.04
CA LYS A 141 12.28 -2.27 17.65
C LYS A 141 11.35 -1.34 16.89
N LEU A 142 11.88 -0.68 15.88
CA LEU A 142 11.12 0.19 14.98
C LEU A 142 11.10 -0.46 13.61
N LEU A 143 9.92 -0.89 13.18
CA LEU A 143 9.74 -1.64 11.95
C LEU A 143 8.72 -0.94 11.06
N TYR A 144 8.90 -0.98 9.74
CA TYR A 144 7.90 -0.49 8.81
C TYR A 144 7.85 -1.33 7.54
N HIS A 145 6.77 -1.22 6.81
CA HIS A 145 6.70 -1.68 5.44
C HIS A 145 5.83 -0.78 4.56
N ILE A 146 6.02 -0.93 3.25
CA ILE A 146 5.22 -0.25 2.23
C ILE A 146 4.58 -1.34 1.37
N GLN A 147 3.26 -1.47 1.45
CA GLN A 147 2.56 -2.58 0.83
C GLN A 147 1.14 -2.22 0.41
N TRP A 148 0.63 -2.92 -0.58
CA TRP A 148 -0.77 -2.88 -0.98
C TRP A 148 -1.68 -3.41 0.12
N LYS A 149 -2.77 -2.69 0.35
CA LYS A 149 -3.84 -3.05 1.27
C LYS A 149 -5.16 -3.06 0.52
N PHE A 150 -6.11 -3.82 1.07
CA PHE A 150 -7.47 -3.82 0.58
C PHE A 150 -8.45 -3.64 1.75
N ARG A 151 -9.38 -2.70 1.56
CA ARG A 151 -10.54 -2.50 2.43
C ARG A 151 -11.78 -2.36 1.57
N ASP A 152 -12.76 -3.21 1.78
CA ASP A 152 -14.01 -3.19 1.00
C ASP A 152 -14.89 -2.00 1.41
N GLU A 153 -14.36 -0.82 1.20
CA GLU A 153 -15.00 0.46 1.52
C GLU A 153 -16.34 0.58 0.80
N VAL A 154 -17.41 0.80 1.57
CA VAL A 154 -18.77 0.88 1.03
C VAL A 154 -18.96 2.06 0.07
N ARG A 155 -18.25 3.17 0.32
CA ARG A 155 -18.35 4.39 -0.48
C ARG A 155 -16.96 4.92 -0.83
N PRO A 156 -16.25 4.25 -1.74
CA PRO A 156 -14.97 4.78 -2.23
C PRO A 156 -15.22 6.12 -2.93
N ARG A 157 -14.34 7.09 -2.65
CA ARG A 157 -14.50 8.46 -3.16
C ARG A 157 -13.15 9.16 -3.24
N PHE A 158 -13.14 10.31 -3.92
CA PHE A 158 -11.93 11.13 -4.07
C PHE A 158 -10.79 10.46 -4.85
N GLY A 159 -11.14 9.59 -5.81
CA GLY A 159 -10.15 8.88 -6.62
C GLY A 159 -9.27 7.98 -5.76
N VAL A 160 -7.96 8.08 -5.93
CA VAL A 160 -6.98 7.28 -5.20
C VAL A 160 -6.85 7.64 -3.72
N MET A 161 -7.45 8.75 -3.28
CA MET A 161 -7.33 9.22 -1.89
C MET A 161 -8.16 8.38 -0.90
N ARG A 162 -9.25 7.77 -1.36
CA ARG A 162 -10.07 6.84 -0.58
C ARG A 162 -10.55 5.70 -1.47
N GLY A 163 -9.60 4.91 -1.91
CA GLY A 163 -9.83 3.69 -2.70
C GLY A 163 -10.08 2.47 -1.82
N ARG A 164 -10.42 1.36 -2.47
CA ARG A 164 -10.52 0.03 -1.85
C ARG A 164 -9.18 -0.71 -1.88
N GLU A 165 -8.40 -0.52 -2.91
CA GLU A 165 -7.03 -1.02 -3.03
C GLU A 165 -6.06 0.15 -3.07
N PHE A 166 -5.08 0.18 -2.17
CA PHE A 166 -4.16 1.31 -2.03
C PHE A 166 -2.83 0.89 -1.44
N LEU A 167 -1.78 1.67 -1.73
CA LEU A 167 -0.46 1.49 -1.13
C LEU A 167 -0.42 2.21 0.22
N MET A 168 -0.01 1.51 1.27
CA MET A 168 0.10 2.04 2.62
C MET A 168 1.52 1.85 3.16
N LYS A 169 2.04 2.86 3.84
CA LYS A 169 3.16 2.71 4.75
C LYS A 169 2.60 2.51 6.16
N ASP A 170 2.92 1.41 6.77
CA ASP A 170 2.65 1.10 8.17
C ASP A 170 3.95 1.13 8.94
N SER A 171 3.97 1.74 10.13
CA SER A 171 5.11 1.69 11.06
C SER A 171 4.65 1.15 12.40
N TYR A 172 5.51 0.38 13.02
CA TYR A 172 5.25 -0.31 14.28
C TYR A 172 6.44 -0.14 15.20
N SER A 173 6.20 0.30 16.43
CA SER A 173 7.21 0.35 17.48
C SER A 173 6.90 -0.66 18.58
N PHE A 174 7.96 -1.28 19.10
CA PHE A 174 7.91 -2.16 20.25
C PHE A 174 8.91 -1.62 21.27
N ASP A 175 8.40 -1.13 22.38
CA ASP A 175 9.17 -0.41 23.38
C ASP A 175 9.06 -1.11 24.73
N ILE A 176 9.94 -0.73 25.66
CA ILE A 176 10.00 -1.33 26.99
C ILE A 176 8.80 -0.92 27.87
N ASP A 177 8.30 0.30 27.64
CA ASP A 177 7.15 0.85 28.35
C ASP A 177 6.47 1.97 27.51
N ALA A 178 5.33 2.43 27.97
CA ALA A 178 4.56 3.48 27.30
C ALA A 178 5.32 4.81 27.21
N ALA A 179 6.16 5.15 28.18
CA ALA A 179 6.94 6.39 28.16
C ALA A 179 8.03 6.35 27.08
N ALA A 180 8.60 5.17 26.84
CA ALA A 180 9.56 4.94 25.76
C ALA A 180 8.88 5.05 24.39
N ALA A 181 7.68 4.49 24.24
CA ALA A 181 6.92 4.53 23.00
C ALA A 181 6.43 5.93 22.58
N LEU A 182 6.39 6.89 23.52
CA LEU A 182 5.98 8.27 23.27
C LEU A 182 7.15 9.23 22.97
N ARG A 183 8.37 8.74 22.92
CA ARG A 183 9.60 9.50 22.60
C ARG A 183 9.94 9.41 21.12
#